data_f79e50fdbacfebbaf2b6da35c9fdd71c
#
_entry.id   f79e50fdbacfebbaf2b6da35c9fdd71c
#
_cell.length_a   1.000
_cell.length_b   1.000
_cell.length_c   1.000
_cell.angle_alpha   90.00
_cell.angle_beta   90.00
_cell.angle_gamma   90.00
#
_symmetry.space_group_name_H-M   'P 1'
#
loop_
_entity.id
_entity.type
_entity.pdbx_description
1 polymer ?
#
loop_
_entity_poly.entity_id
_entity_poly.type
_entity_poly.pdbx_seq_one_letter_code
_entity_poly.pdbx_strand_id
1 'polypeptide(L)'
;MEGYNHYIRVNEAGTIVHGFSDAFEQPQDGDILVLENGPRHFHLAWPEPLTNERGQYRFRWVNGQRVAKAQDELDAEWAQRLPAPPSLAQRLEAAEQALRALMEAVSDV
;
A
#
# COMPACT_ATOMS: atom_id res chain seq x y z
N MET A 1 -6.71 -25.32 22.53
CA MET A 1 -5.33 -25.32 22.04
C MET A 1 -5.25 -24.45 20.81
N GLU A 2 -4.47 -23.40 20.90
CA GLU A 2 -4.37 -22.46 19.82
C GLU A 2 -3.18 -22.81 18.93
N GLY A 3 -3.45 -23.11 17.69
CA GLY A 3 -2.41 -23.46 16.75
C GLY A 3 -2.81 -22.96 15.39
N TYR A 4 -2.64 -21.67 15.17
CA TYR A 4 -2.99 -21.04 13.92
C TYR A 4 -1.74 -20.82 13.07
N ASN A 5 -1.87 -21.06 11.79
CA ASN A 5 -0.79 -20.80 10.84
C ASN A 5 -0.89 -19.38 10.33
N HIS A 6 0.25 -18.73 10.18
CA HIS A 6 0.33 -17.36 9.70
C HIS A 6 1.00 -17.34 8.34
N TYR A 7 0.44 -16.55 7.44
CA TYR A 7 0.87 -16.46 6.05
C TYR A 7 1.12 -15.02 5.67
N ILE A 8 1.99 -14.84 4.68
CA ILE A 8 2.17 -13.54 4.03
C ILE A 8 1.88 -13.71 2.55
N ARG A 9 1.46 -12.63 1.93
CA ARG A 9 1.25 -12.54 0.49
C ARG A 9 2.22 -11.53 -0.08
N VAL A 10 2.91 -11.90 -1.14
CA VAL A 10 3.88 -11.05 -1.82
C VAL A 10 3.40 -10.76 -3.23
N ASN A 11 3.79 -9.59 -3.76
CA ASN A 11 3.51 -9.23 -5.14
C ASN A 11 4.63 -9.74 -6.07
N GLU A 12 4.56 -9.41 -7.34
CA GLU A 12 5.54 -9.85 -8.34
C GLU A 12 6.96 -9.36 -8.04
N ALA A 13 7.09 -8.24 -7.35
CA ALA A 13 8.39 -7.70 -6.96
C ALA A 13 8.95 -8.31 -5.67
N GLY A 14 8.21 -9.24 -5.05
CA GLY A 14 8.60 -9.84 -3.78
C GLY A 14 8.29 -8.97 -2.57
N THR A 15 7.54 -7.90 -2.73
CA THR A 15 7.13 -7.04 -1.62
C THR A 15 5.99 -7.68 -0.85
N ILE A 16 6.08 -7.68 0.48
CA ILE A 16 5.03 -8.20 1.36
C ILE A 16 3.88 -7.20 1.39
N VAL A 17 2.73 -7.60 0.86
CA VAL A 17 1.56 -6.72 0.72
C VAL A 17 0.41 -7.08 1.68
N HIS A 18 0.47 -8.25 2.31
CA HIS A 18 -0.59 -8.70 3.21
C HIS A 18 -0.05 -9.75 4.17
N GLY A 19 -0.58 -9.78 5.37
CA GLY A 19 -0.29 -10.79 6.36
C GLY A 19 -1.56 -11.20 7.08
N PHE A 20 -1.73 -12.49 7.34
CA PHE A 20 -2.96 -12.98 7.96
C PHE A 20 -2.74 -14.30 8.70
N SER A 21 -3.67 -14.59 9.60
CA SER A 21 -3.78 -15.88 10.29
C SER A 21 -4.89 -16.69 9.63
N ASP A 22 -4.74 -18.01 9.57
CA ASP A 22 -5.76 -18.89 9.02
C ASP A 22 -7.04 -18.94 9.88
N ALA A 23 -7.02 -18.29 11.05
CA ALA A 23 -8.22 -18.09 11.85
C ALA A 23 -9.23 -17.14 11.16
N PHE A 24 -8.75 -16.26 10.28
CA PHE A 24 -9.57 -15.20 9.68
C PHE A 24 -9.64 -15.28 8.15
N GLU A 25 -8.64 -15.83 7.52
CA GLU A 25 -8.56 -15.87 6.06
C GLU A 25 -7.92 -17.18 5.62
N GLN A 26 -8.36 -17.73 4.50
CA GLN A 26 -7.78 -18.93 3.93
C GLN A 26 -6.62 -18.57 3.00
N PRO A 27 -5.50 -19.30 3.07
CA PRO A 27 -4.39 -19.04 2.16
C PRO A 27 -4.76 -19.34 0.71
N GLN A 28 -4.20 -18.53 -0.19
CA GLN A 28 -4.36 -18.68 -1.64
C GLN A 28 -3.05 -19.18 -2.25
N ASP A 29 -3.12 -19.57 -3.52
CA ASP A 29 -1.91 -19.99 -4.24
C ASP A 29 -0.88 -18.88 -4.24
N GLY A 30 0.36 -19.21 -3.87
CA GLY A 30 1.45 -18.26 -3.77
C GLY A 30 1.65 -17.66 -2.39
N ASP A 31 0.71 -17.84 -1.46
CA ASP A 31 0.88 -17.38 -0.09
C ASP A 31 1.96 -18.19 0.62
N ILE A 32 2.72 -17.53 1.48
CA ILE A 32 3.90 -18.11 2.12
C ILE A 32 3.62 -18.32 3.60
N LEU A 33 3.80 -19.56 4.06
CA LEU A 33 3.69 -19.88 5.48
C LEU A 33 4.91 -19.34 6.22
N VAL A 34 4.70 -18.50 7.23
CA VAL A 34 5.77 -17.88 8.01
C VAL A 34 5.80 -18.33 9.46
N LEU A 35 4.70 -18.85 9.99
CA LEU A 35 4.64 -19.35 11.37
C LEU A 35 3.57 -20.42 11.48
N GLU A 36 3.92 -21.53 12.13
CA GLU A 36 2.98 -22.61 12.46
C GLU A 36 2.65 -22.58 13.96
N ASN A 37 1.44 -22.98 14.29
CA ASN A 37 1.00 -23.10 15.67
C ASN A 37 1.18 -21.82 16.49
N GLY A 38 0.91 -20.68 15.85
CA GLY A 38 1.06 -19.38 16.48
C GLY A 38 -0.23 -18.86 17.11
N PRO A 39 -0.20 -17.63 17.59
CA PRO A 39 -1.38 -16.99 18.18
C PRO A 39 -2.47 -16.74 17.12
N ARG A 40 -3.67 -16.45 17.59
CA ARG A 40 -4.83 -16.27 16.71
C ARG A 40 -4.70 -15.08 15.76
N HIS A 41 -4.11 -13.98 16.24
CA HIS A 41 -4.00 -12.75 15.47
C HIS A 41 -2.62 -12.58 14.85
N PHE A 42 -2.57 -12.17 13.60
CA PHE A 42 -1.31 -11.98 12.89
C PHE A 42 -0.41 -10.94 13.58
N HIS A 43 -0.98 -9.86 14.09
CA HIS A 43 -0.19 -8.80 14.74
C HIS A 43 0.52 -9.27 16.03
N LEU A 44 0.09 -10.36 16.63
CA LEU A 44 0.76 -10.97 17.78
C LEU A 44 1.98 -11.80 17.35
N ALA A 45 1.92 -12.39 16.15
CA ALA A 45 3.04 -13.13 15.57
C ALA A 45 4.02 -12.19 14.85
N TRP A 46 3.51 -11.09 14.33
CA TRP A 46 4.28 -10.10 13.56
C TRP A 46 3.88 -8.70 14.05
N PRO A 47 4.47 -8.25 15.17
CA PRO A 47 4.06 -6.98 15.79
C PRO A 47 4.44 -5.73 15.01
N GLU A 48 5.39 -5.84 14.06
CA GLU A 48 5.78 -4.70 13.24
C GLU A 48 4.76 -4.47 12.12
N PRO A 49 4.28 -3.23 11.90
CA PRO A 49 3.35 -2.98 10.83
C PRO A 49 3.99 -3.21 9.46
N LEU A 50 3.19 -3.71 8.51
CA LEU A 50 3.65 -3.98 7.15
C LEU A 50 3.78 -2.70 6.31
N THR A 51 3.12 -1.63 6.74
CA THR A 51 3.16 -0.33 6.06
C THR A 51 3.67 0.75 7.00
N ASN A 52 4.24 1.81 6.42
CA ASN A 52 4.69 2.98 7.17
C ASN A 52 3.59 4.05 7.22
N GLU A 53 3.91 5.21 7.77
CA GLU A 53 2.98 6.34 7.90
C GLU A 53 2.43 6.83 6.56
N ARG A 54 3.18 6.64 5.49
CA ARG A 54 2.79 7.02 4.13
C ARG A 54 1.94 5.97 3.44
N GLY A 55 1.73 4.80 4.07
CA GLY A 55 1.03 3.68 3.46
C GLY A 55 1.89 2.82 2.53
N GLN A 56 3.19 3.02 2.55
CA GLN A 56 4.11 2.22 1.74
C GLN A 56 4.40 0.88 2.42
N TYR A 57 4.56 -0.17 1.62
CA TYR A 57 4.98 -1.48 2.13
C TYR A 57 6.44 -1.44 2.54
N ARG A 58 6.72 -1.91 3.75
CA ARG A 58 8.04 -1.78 4.38
C ARG A 58 8.99 -2.92 4.10
N PHE A 59 8.48 -4.09 3.73
CA PHE A 59 9.27 -5.32 3.72
C PHE A 59 9.18 -6.07 2.40
N ARG A 60 10.30 -6.71 2.05
CA ARG A 60 10.37 -7.72 0.99
C ARG A 60 10.59 -9.08 1.61
N TRP A 61 10.20 -10.10 0.88
CA TRP A 61 10.51 -11.49 1.22
C TRP A 61 11.57 -11.99 0.25
N VAL A 62 12.79 -12.20 0.76
CA VAL A 62 13.96 -12.56 -0.05
C VAL A 62 14.59 -13.81 0.53
N ASN A 63 14.69 -14.87 -0.26
CA ASN A 63 15.33 -16.13 0.13
C ASN A 63 14.81 -16.69 1.47
N GLY A 64 13.51 -16.63 1.67
CA GLY A 64 12.86 -17.12 2.89
C GLY A 64 13.01 -16.21 4.10
N GLN A 65 13.42 -14.97 3.90
CA GLN A 65 13.63 -14.01 4.99
C GLN A 65 12.95 -12.68 4.73
N ARG A 66 12.51 -12.06 5.81
CA ARG A 66 11.98 -10.70 5.79
C ARG A 66 13.14 -9.71 5.70
N VAL A 67 13.08 -8.84 4.71
CA VAL A 67 14.09 -7.79 4.52
C VAL A 67 13.40 -6.44 4.52
N ALA A 68 13.79 -5.56 5.43
CA ALA A 68 13.26 -4.20 5.46
C ALA A 68 13.82 -3.39 4.28
N LYS A 69 12.95 -2.63 3.62
CA LYS A 69 13.37 -1.70 2.58
C LYS A 69 14.16 -0.56 3.21
N ALA A 70 15.22 -0.11 2.54
CA ALA A 70 16.00 1.03 2.99
C ALA A 70 15.15 2.32 2.93
N GLN A 71 15.43 3.26 3.81
CA GLN A 71 14.70 4.53 3.83
C GLN A 71 14.85 5.28 2.50
N ASP A 72 16.02 5.24 1.90
CA ASP A 72 16.28 5.85 0.59
C ASP A 72 15.38 5.27 -0.49
N GLU A 73 15.12 3.98 -0.46
CA GLU A 73 14.22 3.31 -1.40
C GLU A 73 12.78 3.76 -1.19
N LEU A 74 12.34 3.83 0.06
CA LEU A 74 11.00 4.29 0.40
C LEU A 74 10.79 5.75 -0.02
N ASP A 75 11.78 6.59 0.17
CA ASP A 75 11.74 7.99 -0.25
C ASP A 75 11.67 8.12 -1.77
N ALA A 76 12.44 7.30 -2.50
CA ALA A 76 12.42 7.28 -3.95
C ALA A 76 11.05 6.82 -4.49
N GLU A 77 10.46 5.78 -3.90
CA GLU A 77 9.11 5.33 -4.24
C GLU A 77 8.08 6.44 -4.00
N TRP A 78 8.20 7.13 -2.89
CA TRP A 78 7.30 8.21 -2.53
C TRP A 78 7.38 9.37 -3.53
N ALA A 79 8.59 9.72 -3.96
CA ALA A 79 8.82 10.77 -4.95
C ALA A 79 8.26 10.42 -6.33
N GLN A 80 8.21 9.12 -6.66
CA GLN A 80 7.74 8.63 -7.95
C GLN A 80 6.26 8.24 -7.98
N ARG A 81 5.57 8.32 -6.83
CA ARG A 81 4.16 7.95 -6.78
C ARG A 81 3.31 8.83 -7.69
N LEU A 82 2.25 8.27 -8.21
CA LEU A 82 1.29 9.04 -8.99
C LEU A 82 0.63 10.10 -8.10
N PRO A 83 0.50 11.34 -8.59
CA PRO A 83 -0.19 12.36 -7.82
C PRO A 83 -1.65 11.95 -7.59
N ALA A 84 -2.18 12.33 -6.43
CA ALA A 84 -3.58 12.11 -6.14
C ALA A 84 -4.45 12.83 -7.19
N PRO A 85 -5.58 12.24 -7.62
CA PRO A 85 -6.46 12.95 -8.55
C PRO A 85 -6.94 14.25 -7.91
N PRO A 86 -7.15 15.32 -8.72
CA PRO A 86 -7.60 16.59 -8.19
C PRO A 86 -8.95 16.45 -7.50
N SER A 87 -9.13 17.17 -6.40
CA SER A 87 -10.40 17.19 -5.69
C SER A 87 -11.50 17.82 -6.55
N LEU A 88 -12.75 17.60 -6.17
CA LEU A 88 -13.88 18.22 -6.86
C LEU A 88 -13.77 19.75 -6.84
N ALA A 89 -13.35 20.34 -5.72
CA ALA A 89 -13.14 21.77 -5.61
C ALA A 89 -12.08 22.28 -6.59
N GLN A 90 -10.97 21.56 -6.74
CA GLN A 90 -9.93 21.91 -7.69
C GLN A 90 -10.40 21.80 -9.14
N ARG A 91 -11.22 20.80 -9.45
CA ARG A 91 -11.82 20.64 -10.77
C ARG A 91 -12.77 21.76 -11.10
N LEU A 92 -13.61 22.19 -10.15
CA LEU A 92 -14.53 23.29 -10.30
C LEU A 92 -13.80 24.59 -10.52
N GLU A 93 -12.75 24.86 -9.76
CA GLU A 93 -11.92 26.04 -9.90
C GLU A 93 -11.29 26.12 -11.31
N ALA A 94 -10.73 25.03 -11.80
CA ALA A 94 -10.17 24.96 -13.13
C ALA A 94 -11.23 25.22 -14.20
N ALA A 95 -12.43 24.68 -14.04
CA ALA A 95 -13.54 24.91 -14.97
C ALA A 95 -14.00 26.37 -14.96
N GLU A 96 -14.06 27.01 -13.81
CA GLU A 96 -14.41 28.43 -13.69
C GLU A 96 -13.37 29.31 -14.36
N GLN A 97 -12.10 29.03 -14.19
CA GLN A 97 -11.02 29.78 -14.86
C GLN A 97 -11.08 29.65 -16.37
N ALA A 98 -11.36 28.46 -16.87
CA ALA A 98 -11.51 28.23 -18.30
C ALA A 98 -12.72 29.00 -18.87
N LEU A 99 -13.83 29.03 -18.12
CA LEU A 99 -15.02 29.75 -18.52
C LEU A 99 -14.78 31.28 -18.57
N ARG A 100 -14.07 31.83 -17.57
CA ARG A 100 -13.71 33.25 -17.54
C ARG A 100 -12.85 33.62 -18.73
N ALA A 101 -11.87 32.80 -19.07
CA ALA A 101 -11.01 33.04 -20.22
C ALA A 101 -11.81 33.09 -21.52
N LEU A 102 -12.80 32.21 -21.68
CA LEU A 102 -13.71 32.22 -22.81
C LEU A 102 -14.55 33.47 -22.86
N MET A 103 -15.09 33.90 -21.72
CA MET A 103 -15.93 35.10 -21.64
C MET A 103 -15.12 36.37 -21.96
N GLU A 104 -13.89 36.45 -21.48
CA GLU A 104 -12.98 37.55 -21.76
C GLU A 104 -12.64 37.60 -23.27
N ALA A 105 -12.39 36.48 -23.89
CA ALA A 105 -12.11 36.38 -25.30
C ALA A 105 -13.31 36.85 -26.15
N VAL A 106 -14.52 36.57 -25.73
CA VAL A 106 -15.76 36.97 -26.40
C VAL A 106 -16.01 38.50 -26.22
N SER A 107 -15.69 39.04 -25.04
CA SER A 107 -15.92 40.47 -24.78
C SER A 107 -14.96 41.38 -25.52
N ASP A 108 -13.85 40.90 -26.04
CA ASP A 108 -12.88 41.66 -26.81
C ASP A 108 -13.24 41.79 -28.29
N VAL A 109 -14.37 41.31 -28.69
CA VAL A 109 -14.81 41.36 -30.09
C VAL A 109 -15.60 42.61 -30.40
#